data_f2d769afa320192f5d88e7f0d130915e
#
_entry.id   f2d769afa320192f5d88e7f0d130915e
#
_cell.length_a   1.000
_cell.length_b   1.000
_cell.length_c   1.000
_cell.angle_alpha   90.00
_cell.angle_beta   90.00
_cell.angle_gamma   90.00
#
_symmetry.space_group_name_H-M   'P 1'
#
loop_
_entity.id
_entity.type
_entity.pdbx_description
1 polymer ?
#
loop_
_entity_poly.entity_id
_entity_poly.type
_entity_poly.pdbx_seq_one_letter_code
_entity_poly.pdbx_strand_id
1 'polypeptide(L)'
;MQLKKNIKLGIINYLIYLILLVNTSYVFAQEDSSIKNNILIEINVLDKVSSKNTILKLKIGEEKKFQNLSIKVLKCENSKFDDDPEITAYIQVKDLNVSDNEKVFIFNGWTFSSSPTVNPFDHPVYDLWLSSCKII
;
A
#
# COMPACT_ATOMS: atom_id res chain seq x y z
N MET A 1 -42.65 -14.18 50.00
CA MET A 1 -41.54 -13.21 49.99
C MET A 1 -40.28 -13.91 49.48
N GLN A 2 -40.22 -14.30 48.16
CA GLN A 2 -39.12 -15.07 47.57
C GLN A 2 -38.68 -14.53 46.17
N LEU A 3 -39.14 -13.38 45.74
CA LEU A 3 -38.88 -12.85 44.38
C LEU A 3 -37.63 -11.95 44.23
N LYS A 4 -36.98 -11.55 45.35
CA LYS A 4 -35.82 -10.65 45.28
C LYS A 4 -34.46 -11.33 45.01
N LYS A 5 -34.36 -12.66 45.14
CA LYS A 5 -33.08 -13.38 45.05
C LYS A 5 -32.67 -13.72 43.61
N ASN A 6 -33.63 -13.86 42.69
CA ASN A 6 -33.36 -14.28 41.32
C ASN A 6 -32.97 -13.12 40.37
N ILE A 7 -33.34 -11.88 40.71
CA ILE A 7 -33.01 -10.70 39.87
C ILE A 7 -31.52 -10.38 39.91
N LYS A 8 -30.86 -10.57 41.07
CA LYS A 8 -29.40 -10.34 41.17
C LYS A 8 -28.58 -11.37 40.40
N LEU A 9 -29.02 -12.62 40.34
CA LEU A 9 -28.34 -13.69 39.60
C LEU A 9 -28.43 -13.46 38.09
N GLY A 10 -29.57 -12.99 37.60
CA GLY A 10 -29.75 -12.67 36.17
C GLY A 10 -28.91 -11.50 35.70
N ILE A 11 -28.77 -10.46 36.53
CA ILE A 11 -27.92 -9.28 36.20
C ILE A 11 -26.43 -9.66 36.17
N ILE A 12 -25.99 -10.51 37.12
CA ILE A 12 -24.60 -10.96 37.16
C ILE A 12 -24.26 -11.80 35.90
N ASN A 13 -25.13 -12.72 35.52
CA ASN A 13 -24.95 -13.51 34.29
C ASN A 13 -24.97 -12.62 33.04
N TYR A 14 -25.83 -11.61 32.98
CA TYR A 14 -25.87 -10.66 31.85
C TYR A 14 -24.59 -9.82 31.79
N LEU A 15 -24.05 -9.35 32.91
CA LEU A 15 -22.78 -8.62 32.96
C LEU A 15 -21.59 -9.48 32.53
N ILE A 16 -21.55 -10.76 32.94
CA ILE A 16 -20.50 -11.70 32.50
C ILE A 16 -20.60 -11.93 31.02
N TYR A 17 -21.80 -12.06 30.44
CA TYR A 17 -22.00 -12.23 28.99
C TYR A 17 -21.60 -10.98 28.23
N LEU A 18 -21.87 -9.80 28.73
CA LEU A 18 -21.47 -8.52 28.15
C LEU A 18 -19.95 -8.34 28.16
N ILE A 19 -19.27 -8.74 29.25
CA ILE A 19 -17.82 -8.70 29.37
C ILE A 19 -17.17 -9.71 28.38
N LEU A 20 -17.75 -10.90 28.21
CA LEU A 20 -17.29 -11.89 27.24
C LEU A 20 -17.44 -11.39 25.79
N LEU A 21 -18.55 -10.71 25.45
CA LEU A 21 -18.76 -10.14 24.12
C LEU A 21 -17.78 -9.01 23.80
N VAL A 22 -17.40 -8.18 24.78
CA VAL A 22 -16.43 -7.10 24.58
C VAL A 22 -15.02 -7.63 24.36
N ASN A 23 -14.65 -8.78 24.96
CA ASN A 23 -13.31 -9.36 24.79
C ASN A 23 -13.09 -10.09 23.45
N THR A 24 -14.14 -10.38 22.68
CA THR A 24 -13.99 -11.03 21.36
C THR A 24 -13.64 -10.05 20.23
N SER A 25 -13.63 -8.75 20.50
CA SER A 25 -13.41 -7.71 19.47
C SER A 25 -11.93 -7.34 19.22
N TYR A 26 -10.98 -7.90 19.94
CA TYR A 26 -9.56 -7.59 19.80
C TYR A 26 -8.78 -8.65 19.02
N VAL A 27 -9.36 -9.17 17.95
CA VAL A 27 -8.52 -9.83 16.92
C VAL A 27 -7.96 -8.72 16.04
N PHE A 28 -6.88 -8.09 16.49
CA PHE A 28 -6.05 -7.29 15.61
C PHE A 28 -5.43 -8.25 14.60
N ALA A 29 -5.82 -8.12 13.34
CA ALA A 29 -5.03 -8.65 12.25
C ALA A 29 -3.68 -7.94 12.31
N GLN A 30 -2.67 -8.56 12.92
CA GLN A 30 -1.28 -8.15 12.76
C GLN A 30 -0.91 -8.41 11.29
N GLU A 31 -0.99 -7.35 10.49
CA GLU A 31 -0.38 -7.35 9.17
C GLU A 31 1.11 -7.59 9.40
N ASP A 32 1.63 -8.69 8.87
CA ASP A 32 3.01 -9.12 9.05
C ASP A 32 3.97 -8.08 8.41
N SER A 33 4.34 -7.09 9.20
CA SER A 33 5.20 -5.98 8.78
C SER A 33 6.63 -6.41 8.44
N SER A 34 7.02 -7.64 8.82
CA SER A 34 8.36 -8.16 8.59
C SER A 34 8.61 -8.52 7.11
N ILE A 35 7.60 -8.99 6.39
CA ILE A 35 7.71 -9.34 4.95
C ILE A 35 7.78 -8.06 4.10
N LYS A 36 7.11 -7.00 4.51
CA LYS A 36 7.06 -5.72 3.78
C LYS A 36 8.43 -5.07 3.60
N ASN A 37 9.34 -5.26 4.57
CA ASN A 37 10.66 -4.61 4.55
C ASN A 37 11.68 -5.31 3.63
N ASN A 38 11.38 -6.51 3.14
CA ASN A 38 12.29 -7.33 2.34
C ASN A 38 11.92 -7.39 0.84
N ILE A 39 10.95 -6.57 0.40
CA ILE A 39 10.59 -6.51 -1.02
C ILE A 39 11.31 -5.34 -1.68
N LEU A 40 12.16 -5.66 -2.66
CA LEU A 40 12.81 -4.70 -3.55
C LEU A 40 11.95 -4.50 -4.80
N ILE A 41 11.62 -3.26 -5.07
CA ILE A 41 10.84 -2.87 -6.24
C ILE A 41 11.77 -2.16 -7.22
N GLU A 42 11.68 -2.52 -8.50
CA GLU A 42 12.38 -1.85 -9.58
C GLU A 42 11.35 -1.10 -10.45
N ILE A 43 11.57 0.18 -10.59
CA ILE A 43 10.75 1.08 -11.40
C ILE A 43 11.65 1.71 -12.45
N ASN A 44 11.25 1.63 -13.70
CA ASN A 44 11.89 2.35 -14.78
C ASN A 44 11.32 3.78 -14.86
N VAL A 45 12.19 4.76 -14.97
CA VAL A 45 11.83 6.15 -15.21
C VAL A 45 12.54 6.63 -16.46
N LEU A 46 11.76 6.99 -17.47
CA LEU A 46 12.25 7.58 -18.70
C LEU A 46 12.13 9.12 -18.60
N ASP A 47 13.24 9.78 -18.78
CA ASP A 47 13.26 11.21 -19.07
C ASP A 47 13.03 11.41 -20.58
N LYS A 48 11.86 11.93 -20.93
CA LYS A 48 11.45 12.14 -22.34
C LYS A 48 12.25 13.21 -23.04
N VAL A 49 12.85 14.15 -22.30
CA VAL A 49 13.64 15.24 -22.86
C VAL A 49 15.02 14.74 -23.27
N SER A 50 15.68 13.98 -22.40
CA SER A 50 17.03 13.44 -22.66
C SER A 50 17.03 12.02 -23.25
N SER A 51 15.85 11.38 -23.35
CA SER A 51 15.69 9.96 -23.73
C SER A 51 16.46 9.00 -22.83
N LYS A 52 16.77 9.41 -21.61
CA LYS A 52 17.53 8.61 -20.66
C LYS A 52 16.59 7.78 -19.80
N ASN A 53 16.81 6.46 -19.80
CA ASN A 53 16.14 5.54 -18.90
C ASN A 53 16.98 5.29 -17.64
N THR A 54 16.32 5.30 -16.47
CA THR A 54 16.96 5.07 -15.16
C THR A 54 16.13 4.08 -14.37
N ILE A 55 16.78 3.05 -13.84
CA ILE A 55 16.14 2.08 -12.95
C ILE A 55 16.26 2.56 -11.52
N LEU A 56 15.12 2.82 -10.89
CA LEU A 56 15.03 3.13 -9.47
C LEU A 56 14.74 1.85 -8.70
N LYS A 57 15.51 1.64 -7.62
CA LYS A 57 15.31 0.55 -6.67
C LYS A 57 14.87 1.15 -5.34
N LEU A 58 13.75 0.67 -4.81
CA LEU A 58 13.18 1.13 -3.54
C LEU A 58 12.45 0.00 -2.84
N LYS A 59 12.26 0.16 -1.52
CA LYS A 59 11.51 -0.77 -0.69
C LYS A 59 10.07 -0.30 -0.50
N ILE A 60 9.18 -1.20 -0.10
CA ILE A 60 7.81 -0.82 0.26
C ILE A 60 7.83 0.20 1.40
N GLY A 61 7.09 1.31 1.22
CA GLY A 61 7.01 2.41 2.17
C GLY A 61 8.14 3.42 2.06
N GLU A 62 9.24 3.10 1.37
CA GLU A 62 10.34 4.03 1.10
C GLU A 62 9.90 5.12 0.12
N GLU A 63 10.25 6.37 0.43
CA GLU A 63 10.07 7.52 -0.46
C GLU A 63 11.42 7.87 -1.08
N LYS A 64 11.48 7.83 -2.41
CA LYS A 64 12.70 8.10 -3.15
C LYS A 64 12.52 9.27 -4.10
N LYS A 65 13.44 10.21 -4.04
CA LYS A 65 13.47 11.36 -4.95
C LYS A 65 14.23 11.00 -6.22
N PHE A 66 13.65 11.39 -7.35
CA PHE A 66 14.28 11.34 -8.67
C PHE A 66 14.01 12.67 -9.36
N GLN A 67 15.07 13.48 -9.52
CA GLN A 67 14.95 14.85 -10.02
C GLN A 67 13.88 15.66 -9.22
N ASN A 68 12.83 16.12 -9.87
CA ASN A 68 11.70 16.81 -9.25
C ASN A 68 10.54 15.89 -8.85
N LEU A 69 10.69 14.58 -8.98
CA LEU A 69 9.66 13.62 -8.56
C LEU A 69 10.00 13.03 -7.18
N SER A 70 8.98 12.85 -6.36
CA SER A 70 9.02 12.02 -5.16
C SER A 70 8.15 10.80 -5.40
N ILE A 71 8.75 9.59 -5.36
CA ILE A 71 8.12 8.32 -5.69
C ILE A 71 8.08 7.46 -4.43
N LYS A 72 6.91 6.91 -4.11
CA LYS A 72 6.69 5.99 -3.00
C LYS A 72 5.86 4.81 -3.46
N VAL A 73 6.30 3.59 -3.15
CA VAL A 73 5.51 2.37 -3.37
C VAL A 73 4.92 1.91 -2.06
N LEU A 74 3.60 1.76 -2.02
CA LEU A 74 2.88 1.32 -0.82
C LEU A 74 2.67 -0.19 -0.80
N LYS A 75 2.51 -0.80 -1.98
CA LYS A 75 2.25 -2.23 -2.12
C LYS A 75 2.84 -2.73 -3.43
N CYS A 76 3.35 -3.95 -3.44
CA CYS A 76 3.77 -4.65 -4.64
C CYS A 76 3.50 -6.14 -4.48
N GLU A 77 2.87 -6.73 -5.48
CA GLU A 77 2.46 -8.13 -5.48
C GLU A 77 2.72 -8.77 -6.85
N ASN A 78 3.08 -10.05 -6.82
CA ASN A 78 3.13 -10.89 -8.01
C ASN A 78 1.92 -11.82 -8.00
N SER A 79 1.22 -11.94 -9.12
CA SER A 79 0.20 -12.97 -9.31
C SER A 79 0.84 -14.36 -9.17
N LYS A 80 0.25 -15.22 -8.33
CA LYS A 80 0.79 -16.57 -8.05
C LYS A 80 0.16 -17.65 -8.93
N PHE A 81 -0.81 -17.31 -9.76
CA PHE A 81 -1.72 -18.26 -10.37
C PHE A 81 -1.55 -18.42 -11.88
N ASP A 82 -0.67 -17.65 -12.51
CA ASP A 82 -0.46 -17.66 -13.95
C ASP A 82 0.94 -18.15 -14.32
N ASP A 83 1.05 -18.78 -15.49
CA ASP A 83 2.33 -19.18 -16.09
C ASP A 83 3.19 -17.93 -16.42
N ASP A 84 2.54 -16.78 -16.58
CA ASP A 84 3.18 -15.46 -16.75
C ASP A 84 2.63 -14.50 -15.67
N PRO A 85 3.26 -14.45 -14.47
CA PRO A 85 2.70 -13.74 -13.33
C PRO A 85 2.70 -12.22 -13.55
N GLU A 86 1.52 -11.59 -13.48
CA GLU A 86 1.39 -10.15 -13.49
C GLU A 86 1.99 -9.54 -12.20
N ILE A 87 2.81 -8.53 -12.38
CA ILE A 87 3.35 -7.73 -11.26
C ILE A 87 2.52 -6.46 -11.14
N THR A 88 1.96 -6.25 -9.96
CA THR A 88 1.15 -5.07 -9.66
C THR A 88 1.74 -4.28 -8.51
N ALA A 89 1.70 -2.95 -8.58
CA ALA A 89 2.13 -2.10 -7.48
C ALA A 89 1.20 -0.91 -7.30
N TYR A 90 1.00 -0.51 -6.03
CA TYR A 90 0.34 0.75 -5.70
C TYR A 90 1.39 1.82 -5.48
N ILE A 91 1.43 2.82 -6.35
CA ILE A 91 2.46 3.84 -6.40
C ILE A 91 1.85 5.23 -6.16
N GLN A 92 2.57 6.05 -5.43
CA GLN A 92 2.28 7.47 -5.24
C GLN A 92 3.45 8.27 -5.78
N VAL A 93 3.17 9.25 -6.64
CA VAL A 93 4.15 10.16 -7.19
C VAL A 93 3.70 11.61 -6.97
N LYS A 94 4.63 12.46 -6.52
CA LYS A 94 4.43 13.89 -6.36
C LYS A 94 5.44 14.63 -7.23
N ASP A 95 5.03 15.75 -7.83
CA ASP A 95 5.96 16.72 -8.40
C ASP A 95 6.40 17.71 -7.32
N LEU A 96 7.70 17.85 -7.13
CA LEU A 96 8.31 18.73 -6.13
C LEU A 96 8.46 20.17 -6.62
N ASN A 97 8.24 20.46 -7.90
CA ASN A 97 8.29 21.80 -8.47
C ASN A 97 6.99 22.59 -8.27
N VAL A 98 5.89 21.90 -7.98
CA VAL A 98 4.61 22.54 -7.70
C VAL A 98 4.67 23.14 -6.29
N SER A 99 4.74 24.47 -6.22
CA SER A 99 4.92 25.25 -4.97
C SER A 99 3.65 25.45 -4.16
N ASP A 100 2.54 24.84 -4.55
CA ASP A 100 1.32 24.89 -3.76
C ASP A 100 1.46 24.06 -2.49
N ASN A 101 1.08 24.64 -1.35
CA ASN A 101 1.05 24.00 -0.03
C ASN A 101 0.16 22.74 0.02
N GLU A 102 -0.54 22.41 -1.05
CA GLU A 102 -1.27 21.18 -1.25
C GLU A 102 -0.34 20.16 -1.89
N LYS A 103 0.01 19.15 -1.13
CA LYS A 103 0.79 17.97 -1.59
C LYS A 103 -0.03 17.13 -2.56
N VAL A 104 -0.28 17.64 -3.75
CA VAL A 104 -1.06 16.96 -4.77
C VAL A 104 -0.23 15.83 -5.37
N PHE A 105 -0.78 14.62 -5.35
CA PHE A 105 -0.21 13.52 -6.09
C PHE A 105 -0.52 13.71 -7.57
N ILE A 106 0.51 13.69 -8.41
CA ILE A 106 0.34 13.65 -9.87
C ILE A 106 0.01 12.23 -10.35
N PHE A 107 0.30 11.22 -9.52
CA PHE A 107 -0.14 9.84 -9.69
C PHE A 107 -0.38 9.21 -8.33
N ASN A 108 -1.50 8.52 -8.17
CA ASN A 108 -1.85 7.79 -6.95
C ASN A 108 -2.76 6.62 -7.32
N GLY A 109 -2.17 5.45 -7.57
CA GLY A 109 -2.94 4.32 -8.06
C GLY A 109 -2.14 3.06 -8.29
N TRP A 110 -2.85 2.04 -8.78
CA TRP A 110 -2.28 0.78 -9.21
C TRP A 110 -1.64 0.92 -10.59
N THR A 111 -0.47 0.31 -10.76
CA THR A 111 0.21 0.13 -12.04
C THR A 111 0.51 -1.35 -12.25
N PHE A 112 0.62 -1.74 -13.52
CA PHE A 112 0.76 -3.12 -13.96
C PHE A 112 2.00 -3.23 -14.84
N SER A 113 2.82 -4.29 -14.64
CA SER A 113 4.07 -4.45 -15.40
C SER A 113 3.83 -4.80 -16.87
N SER A 114 2.86 -5.68 -17.13
CA SER A 114 2.52 -6.12 -18.50
C SER A 114 1.69 -5.09 -19.27
N SER A 115 0.94 -4.26 -18.56
CA SER A 115 -0.04 -3.34 -19.14
C SER A 115 0.00 -1.95 -18.50
N PRO A 116 1.11 -1.22 -18.63
CA PRO A 116 1.27 0.10 -17.99
C PRO A 116 0.26 1.15 -18.51
N THR A 117 -0.34 0.90 -19.67
CA THR A 117 -1.35 1.77 -20.29
C THR A 117 -2.74 1.69 -19.65
N VAL A 118 -3.01 0.71 -18.79
CA VAL A 118 -4.30 0.59 -18.09
C VAL A 118 -4.51 1.75 -17.12
N ASN A 119 -3.44 2.16 -16.44
CA ASN A 119 -3.44 3.34 -15.58
C ASN A 119 -2.09 4.07 -15.79
N PRO A 120 -1.97 4.86 -16.87
CA PRO A 120 -0.71 5.46 -17.25
C PRO A 120 -0.29 6.56 -16.28
N PHE A 121 1.01 6.65 -16.05
CA PHE A 121 1.61 7.80 -15.43
C PHE A 121 1.73 8.92 -16.48
N ASP A 122 0.92 9.96 -16.32
CA ASP A 122 0.91 11.10 -17.26
C ASP A 122 1.67 12.29 -16.66
N HIS A 123 2.88 12.52 -17.20
CA HIS A 123 3.72 13.66 -16.82
C HIS A 123 4.43 14.20 -18.07
N PRO A 124 4.54 15.53 -18.25
CA PRO A 124 5.10 16.12 -19.48
C PRO A 124 6.56 15.72 -19.77
N VAL A 125 7.35 15.48 -18.73
CA VAL A 125 8.79 15.23 -18.85
C VAL A 125 9.16 13.76 -18.61
N TYR A 126 8.42 13.04 -17.79
CA TYR A 126 8.79 11.69 -17.37
C TYR A 126 7.72 10.67 -17.72
N ASP A 127 8.15 9.45 -18.04
CA ASP A 127 7.32 8.25 -17.99
C ASP A 127 7.83 7.32 -16.90
N LEU A 128 6.90 6.57 -16.29
CA LEU A 128 7.20 5.67 -15.20
C LEU A 128 6.45 4.37 -15.38
N TRP A 129 7.16 3.23 -15.26
CA TRP A 129 6.52 1.92 -15.28
C TRP A 129 7.21 0.92 -14.36
N LEU A 130 6.41 0.02 -13.82
CA LEU A 130 6.84 -1.05 -12.94
C LEU A 130 7.61 -2.11 -13.73
N SER A 131 8.75 -2.55 -13.19
CA SER A 131 9.57 -3.58 -13.81
C SER A 131 9.59 -4.87 -13.00
N SER A 132 9.82 -4.81 -11.70
CA SER A 132 9.87 -6.02 -10.89
C SER A 132 9.57 -5.78 -9.41
N CYS A 133 9.09 -6.85 -8.73
CA CYS A 133 9.02 -6.99 -7.28
C CYS A 133 9.76 -8.26 -6.88
N LYS A 134 10.82 -8.13 -6.08
CA LYS A 134 11.64 -9.26 -5.63
C LYS A 134 11.77 -9.26 -4.12
N ILE A 135 11.59 -10.42 -3.51
CA ILE A 135 11.92 -10.64 -2.09
C ILE A 135 13.44 -10.77 -1.99
N ILE A 136 14.07 -9.99 -1.10
CA ILE A 136 15.50 -9.97 -0.84
C ILE A 136 15.85 -10.57 0.51
#